data_fa1d88fca59f15719e8f6154ebe05413
#
_entry.id   fa1d88fca59f15719e8f6154ebe05413
#
_cell.length_a   1.000
_cell.length_b   1.000
_cell.length_c   1.000
_cell.angle_alpha   90.00
_cell.angle_beta   90.00
_cell.angle_gamma   90.00
#
_symmetry.space_group_name_H-M   'P 1'
#
loop_
_entity.id
_entity.type
_entity.pdbx_description
1 polymer ?
#
loop_
_entity_poly.entity_id
_entity_poly.type
_entity_poly.pdbx_seq_one_letter_code
_entity_poly.pdbx_strand_id
1 'polypeptide(L)'
;PLDFYQKKHDTLYWYSKGERWIFNKQFRPYSEGTFRTGFKAKGMENSLNPEGAGLMDYWTDCPKILSYNAAENYQYATQKPISLIERIITGHSNPGDLVIDFFGGAGTTAASAEKLGRRWITTDLGKPACMIMRKRLIDHEAKPFLYQAIGDYQVEAAKATLGRDFRIGDLSHIVLSLYGALPLPADVNPQRNLGQISGLEFGGRKGSKTLVLADSPNKLTGLATLKKAIAQRDNLMGGWDKVVVLGWNFDPAIGEQIAGLNDKRLEVLVIPPDLMDRLKKKGGIDKLRGQVRFSSLQYLTIHPITRKTDGDTETLTVQLKNYVLLSPEAINLDDANRIKLQQIANAEPLALIEYWAVDP
;
A
#
# COMPACT_ATOMS: atom_id res chain seq x y z
N PRO A 1 17.94 -37.72 6.40
CA PRO A 1 17.37 -38.38 5.24
C PRO A 1 15.84 -38.42 5.43
N LEU A 2 15.10 -38.04 4.41
CA LEU A 2 13.63 -38.13 4.45
C LEU A 2 13.30 -39.51 3.88
N ASP A 3 12.62 -40.34 4.65
CA ASP A 3 12.24 -41.71 4.27
C ASP A 3 11.04 -41.76 3.31
N PHE A 4 10.67 -40.59 2.72
CA PHE A 4 9.54 -40.45 1.78
C PHE A 4 9.81 -39.40 0.73
N TYR A 5 9.08 -39.47 -0.37
CA TYR A 5 9.13 -38.46 -1.42
C TYR A 5 8.58 -37.11 -0.92
N GLN A 6 9.35 -36.03 -1.18
CA GLN A 6 8.93 -34.68 -0.81
C GLN A 6 7.69 -34.26 -1.62
N LYS A 7 6.66 -33.79 -0.92
CA LYS A 7 5.51 -33.17 -1.55
C LYS A 7 5.92 -31.82 -2.12
N LYS A 8 5.94 -31.67 -3.45
CA LYS A 8 6.32 -30.45 -4.17
C LYS A 8 5.25 -30.01 -5.16
N HIS A 9 3.99 -30.10 -4.76
CA HIS A 9 2.87 -29.62 -5.54
C HIS A 9 1.87 -28.91 -4.65
N ASP A 10 1.15 -27.95 -5.21
CA ASP A 10 -0.02 -27.32 -4.62
C ASP A 10 -1.27 -27.88 -5.33
N THR A 11 -2.35 -28.05 -4.59
CA THR A 11 -3.62 -28.53 -5.12
C THR A 11 -4.56 -27.34 -5.28
N LEU A 12 -5.15 -27.20 -6.48
CA LEU A 12 -6.17 -26.21 -6.75
C LEU A 12 -7.54 -26.92 -6.74
N TYR A 13 -8.46 -26.36 -5.98
CA TYR A 13 -9.85 -26.84 -5.96
C TYR A 13 -10.70 -25.93 -6.83
N TRP A 14 -11.53 -26.54 -7.67
CA TRP A 14 -12.46 -25.84 -8.52
C TRP A 14 -13.89 -26.10 -8.06
N TYR A 15 -14.70 -25.07 -7.99
CA TYR A 15 -16.10 -25.15 -7.58
C TYR A 15 -16.97 -24.32 -8.53
N SER A 16 -18.20 -24.79 -8.76
CA SER A 16 -19.24 -24.05 -9.48
C SER A 16 -20.44 -23.85 -8.56
N LYS A 17 -21.08 -22.67 -8.64
CA LYS A 17 -22.32 -22.39 -7.91
C LYS A 17 -23.53 -23.13 -8.50
N GLY A 18 -23.47 -23.49 -9.76
CA GLY A 18 -24.56 -24.14 -10.50
C GLY A 18 -24.05 -25.08 -11.56
N GLU A 19 -24.98 -25.57 -12.39
CA GLU A 19 -24.66 -26.53 -13.46
C GLU A 19 -24.02 -25.90 -14.70
N ARG A 20 -23.97 -24.58 -14.78
CA ARG A 20 -23.34 -23.84 -15.88
C ARG A 20 -22.11 -23.10 -15.41
N TRP A 21 -21.02 -23.28 -16.13
CA TRP A 21 -19.76 -22.62 -15.87
C TRP A 21 -19.03 -22.32 -17.19
N ILE A 22 -18.09 -21.39 -17.14
CA ILE A 22 -17.20 -21.09 -18.27
C ILE A 22 -15.99 -22.01 -18.15
N PHE A 23 -15.66 -22.70 -19.23
CA PHE A 23 -14.43 -23.45 -19.37
C PHE A 23 -13.86 -23.26 -20.78
N ASN A 24 -12.87 -22.40 -20.89
CA ASN A 24 -12.14 -22.15 -22.12
C ASN A 24 -10.97 -23.13 -22.19
N LYS A 25 -11.08 -24.11 -23.09
CA LYS A 25 -10.05 -25.13 -23.26
C LYS A 25 -8.74 -24.47 -23.69
N GLN A 26 -7.66 -24.82 -23.01
CA GLN A 26 -6.33 -24.31 -23.31
C GLN A 26 -5.45 -25.43 -23.86
N PHE A 27 -4.48 -25.03 -24.70
CA PHE A 27 -3.61 -25.95 -25.40
C PHE A 27 -2.15 -25.61 -25.13
N ARG A 28 -1.28 -26.61 -25.27
CA ARG A 28 0.17 -26.47 -25.24
C ARG A 28 0.76 -26.97 -26.56
N PRO A 29 1.93 -26.51 -26.96
CA PRO A 29 2.64 -27.08 -28.10
C PRO A 29 2.82 -28.61 -27.93
N TYR A 30 2.70 -29.34 -29.01
CA TYR A 30 3.06 -30.74 -29.01
C TYR A 30 4.54 -30.91 -28.70
N SER A 31 4.90 -31.95 -27.94
CA SER A 31 6.32 -32.28 -27.70
C SER A 31 6.96 -32.78 -29.00
N GLU A 32 8.28 -32.56 -29.13
CA GLU A 32 9.05 -33.11 -30.26
C GLU A 32 8.87 -34.63 -30.40
N GLY A 33 8.69 -35.36 -29.28
CA GLY A 33 8.43 -36.76 -29.28
C GLY A 33 7.11 -37.13 -29.96
N THR A 34 6.08 -36.29 -29.87
CA THR A 34 4.80 -36.49 -30.55
C THR A 34 4.97 -36.51 -32.06
N PHE A 35 5.87 -35.69 -32.60
CA PHE A 35 6.18 -35.67 -34.04
C PHE A 35 7.15 -36.80 -34.47
N ARG A 36 8.01 -37.32 -33.54
CA ARG A 36 9.00 -38.36 -33.85
C ARG A 36 8.44 -39.78 -33.76
N THR A 37 7.54 -40.07 -32.81
CA THR A 37 7.10 -41.45 -32.50
C THR A 37 5.86 -41.90 -33.25
N GLY A 38 5.49 -41.18 -34.34
CA GLY A 38 4.63 -41.82 -35.32
C GLY A 38 3.14 -41.78 -35.11
N PHE A 39 2.63 -40.67 -34.74
CA PHE A 39 1.35 -40.29 -35.33
C PHE A 39 1.49 -40.04 -36.88
N LYS A 40 2.59 -40.51 -37.44
CA LYS A 40 2.82 -40.71 -38.87
C LYS A 40 2.21 -42.01 -39.40
N ALA A 41 1.20 -42.56 -38.73
CA ALA A 41 0.37 -43.58 -39.31
C ALA A 41 -0.35 -42.90 -40.50
N LYS A 42 -0.05 -43.41 -41.70
CA LYS A 42 -0.61 -42.95 -42.97
C LYS A 42 -2.12 -42.68 -42.80
N GLY A 43 -2.58 -41.45 -42.88
CA GLY A 43 -3.95 -41.02 -42.69
C GLY A 43 -4.31 -40.33 -41.34
N MET A 44 -3.39 -40.20 -40.37
CA MET A 44 -3.65 -39.50 -39.14
C MET A 44 -3.00 -38.10 -39.05
N GLU A 45 -2.28 -37.69 -40.08
CA GLU A 45 -1.62 -36.38 -40.14
C GLU A 45 -2.61 -35.19 -40.03
N ASN A 46 -3.87 -35.43 -40.44
CA ASN A 46 -4.95 -34.45 -40.34
C ASN A 46 -5.77 -34.49 -39.04
N SER A 47 -5.40 -35.38 -38.10
CA SER A 47 -6.15 -35.54 -36.85
C SER A 47 -5.57 -34.78 -35.63
N LEU A 48 -4.39 -34.15 -35.83
CA LEU A 48 -3.81 -33.31 -34.79
C LEU A 48 -4.55 -31.98 -34.69
N ASN A 49 -4.93 -31.61 -33.46
CA ASN A 49 -5.53 -30.30 -33.24
C ASN A 49 -4.49 -29.20 -33.59
N PRO A 50 -4.82 -28.28 -34.54
CA PRO A 50 -3.90 -27.20 -34.92
C PRO A 50 -3.52 -26.30 -33.74
N GLU A 51 -4.33 -26.21 -32.69
CA GLU A 51 -4.06 -25.44 -31.49
C GLU A 51 -3.07 -26.13 -30.54
N GLY A 52 -2.79 -27.44 -30.72
CA GLY A 52 -1.88 -28.21 -29.88
C GLY A 52 -2.54 -29.28 -29.02
N ALA A 53 -1.79 -29.82 -28.08
CA ALA A 53 -2.28 -30.78 -27.10
C ALA A 53 -3.02 -30.05 -25.97
N GLY A 54 -4.20 -30.54 -25.59
CA GLY A 54 -4.94 -29.97 -24.44
C GLY A 54 -4.11 -30.00 -23.18
N LEU A 55 -4.25 -28.98 -22.34
CA LEU A 55 -3.64 -28.96 -21.03
C LEU A 55 -4.18 -30.08 -20.16
N MET A 56 -3.29 -30.64 -19.34
CA MET A 56 -3.63 -31.66 -18.33
C MET A 56 -4.04 -31.00 -17.01
N ASP A 57 -4.49 -31.82 -16.07
CA ASP A 57 -4.86 -31.40 -14.71
C ASP A 57 -3.65 -31.16 -13.79
N TYR A 58 -2.44 -31.37 -14.27
CA TYR A 58 -1.20 -30.99 -13.59
C TYR A 58 -0.36 -30.06 -14.47
N TRP A 59 0.25 -29.05 -13.83
CA TRP A 59 0.99 -27.99 -14.50
C TRP A 59 2.41 -27.90 -13.95
N THR A 60 3.40 -28.09 -14.81
CA THR A 60 4.82 -28.03 -14.47
C THR A 60 5.49 -26.75 -15.00
N ASP A 61 4.78 -26.00 -15.81
CA ASP A 61 5.22 -24.80 -16.54
C ASP A 61 4.80 -23.48 -15.88
N CYS A 62 4.30 -23.53 -14.64
CA CYS A 62 4.04 -22.37 -13.80
C CYS A 62 5.03 -22.35 -12.62
N PRO A 63 6.29 -21.98 -12.84
CA PRO A 63 7.32 -22.06 -11.81
C PRO A 63 7.07 -21.08 -10.68
N LYS A 64 7.56 -21.41 -9.48
CA LYS A 64 7.58 -20.46 -8.36
C LYS A 64 8.42 -19.24 -8.73
N ILE A 65 8.03 -18.09 -8.17
CA ILE A 65 8.84 -16.89 -8.28
C ILE A 65 10.12 -17.08 -7.47
N LEU A 66 11.25 -17.05 -8.16
CA LEU A 66 12.56 -17.13 -7.56
C LEU A 66 13.22 -15.74 -7.59
N SER A 67 14.26 -15.55 -6.76
CA SER A 67 14.94 -14.26 -6.63
C SER A 67 15.51 -13.70 -7.96
N TYR A 68 15.81 -14.58 -8.92
CA TYR A 68 16.29 -14.18 -10.24
C TYR A 68 15.17 -13.67 -11.20
N ASN A 69 13.88 -13.90 -10.88
CA ASN A 69 12.76 -13.30 -11.59
C ASN A 69 12.44 -11.91 -11.02
N ALA A 70 13.43 -11.02 -10.99
CA ALA A 70 13.33 -9.72 -10.32
C ALA A 70 12.16 -8.86 -10.81
N ALA A 71 11.86 -8.90 -12.12
CA ALA A 71 10.78 -8.10 -12.71
C ALA A 71 9.37 -8.51 -12.22
N GLU A 72 9.15 -9.77 -11.89
CA GLU A 72 7.87 -10.27 -11.36
C GLU A 72 7.79 -10.22 -9.84
N ASN A 73 8.93 -10.11 -9.15
CA ASN A 73 9.01 -10.26 -7.70
C ASN A 73 8.80 -8.93 -6.97
N TYR A 74 7.62 -8.75 -6.39
CA TYR A 74 7.29 -7.60 -5.52
C TYR A 74 7.68 -7.83 -4.05
N GLN A 75 8.52 -8.83 -3.76
CA GLN A 75 9.01 -9.19 -2.41
C GLN A 75 7.89 -9.51 -1.41
N TYR A 76 6.75 -9.97 -1.89
CA TYR A 76 5.65 -10.43 -1.06
C TYR A 76 5.72 -11.94 -0.87
N ALA A 77 5.82 -12.40 0.38
CA ALA A 77 6.18 -13.78 0.73
C ALA A 77 5.28 -14.87 0.13
N THR A 78 4.01 -14.56 -0.13
CA THR A 78 3.02 -15.50 -0.66
C THR A 78 2.58 -15.18 -2.10
N GLN A 79 3.35 -14.36 -2.80
CA GLN A 79 3.04 -13.99 -4.18
C GLN A 79 2.97 -15.23 -5.08
N LYS A 80 1.92 -15.31 -5.88
CA LYS A 80 1.75 -16.35 -6.89
C LYS A 80 2.32 -15.89 -8.24
N PRO A 81 2.84 -16.84 -9.08
CA PRO A 81 3.31 -16.48 -10.43
C PRO A 81 2.18 -15.97 -11.31
N ILE A 82 2.46 -15.00 -12.16
CA ILE A 82 1.51 -14.44 -13.13
C ILE A 82 0.99 -15.53 -14.05
N SER A 83 1.87 -16.40 -14.55
CA SER A 83 1.52 -17.51 -15.46
C SER A 83 0.44 -18.43 -14.92
N LEU A 84 0.45 -18.70 -13.60
CA LEU A 84 -0.56 -19.52 -12.94
C LEU A 84 -1.92 -18.80 -12.92
N ILE A 85 -1.92 -17.55 -12.52
CA ILE A 85 -3.17 -16.77 -12.39
C ILE A 85 -3.78 -16.46 -13.76
N GLU A 86 -2.96 -16.09 -14.74
CA GLU A 86 -3.43 -15.90 -16.12
C GLU A 86 -4.07 -17.15 -16.69
N ARG A 87 -3.50 -18.33 -16.44
CA ARG A 87 -4.07 -19.62 -16.86
C ARG A 87 -5.45 -19.85 -16.26
N ILE A 88 -5.59 -19.60 -14.95
CA ILE A 88 -6.89 -19.76 -14.25
C ILE A 88 -7.91 -18.78 -14.82
N ILE A 89 -7.57 -17.49 -14.93
CA ILE A 89 -8.48 -16.45 -15.42
C ILE A 89 -8.90 -16.75 -16.86
N THR A 90 -7.96 -17.08 -17.75
CA THR A 90 -8.24 -17.39 -19.15
C THR A 90 -9.14 -18.63 -19.29
N GLY A 91 -8.90 -19.66 -18.49
CA GLY A 91 -9.67 -20.89 -18.53
C GLY A 91 -11.11 -20.74 -18.03
N HIS A 92 -11.37 -19.80 -17.14
CA HIS A 92 -12.65 -19.75 -16.42
C HIS A 92 -13.39 -18.41 -16.51
N SER A 93 -12.97 -17.54 -17.40
CA SER A 93 -13.66 -16.27 -17.68
C SER A 93 -13.44 -15.81 -19.12
N ASN A 94 -14.30 -14.88 -19.57
CA ASN A 94 -14.18 -14.22 -20.85
C ASN A 94 -13.76 -12.74 -20.66
N PRO A 95 -13.18 -12.07 -21.67
CA PRO A 95 -12.96 -10.63 -21.63
C PRO A 95 -14.24 -9.87 -21.23
N GLY A 96 -14.10 -8.90 -20.30
CA GLY A 96 -15.22 -8.15 -19.74
C GLY A 96 -15.89 -8.78 -18.50
N ASP A 97 -15.63 -10.06 -18.20
CA ASP A 97 -16.12 -10.69 -16.99
C ASP A 97 -15.49 -10.09 -15.72
N LEU A 98 -16.14 -10.30 -14.59
CA LEU A 98 -15.65 -9.83 -13.30
C LEU A 98 -14.87 -10.94 -12.58
N VAL A 99 -13.63 -10.64 -12.24
CA VAL A 99 -12.73 -11.46 -11.42
C VAL A 99 -12.66 -10.87 -10.01
N ILE A 100 -12.89 -11.68 -8.99
CA ILE A 100 -12.87 -11.24 -7.59
C ILE A 100 -11.85 -12.04 -6.80
N ASP A 101 -11.01 -11.33 -6.02
CA ASP A 101 -10.03 -11.93 -5.11
C ASP A 101 -10.07 -11.20 -3.75
N PHE A 102 -10.62 -11.88 -2.74
CA PHE A 102 -10.75 -11.29 -1.40
C PHE A 102 -9.45 -11.33 -0.57
N PHE A 103 -8.41 -12.00 -1.04
CA PHE A 103 -7.12 -12.15 -0.38
C PHE A 103 -5.97 -11.79 -1.34
N GLY A 104 -6.11 -10.63 -1.97
CA GLY A 104 -5.32 -10.20 -3.12
C GLY A 104 -3.80 -10.16 -2.95
N GLY A 105 -3.30 -10.06 -1.71
CA GLY A 105 -1.86 -10.07 -1.42
C GLY A 105 -1.09 -9.04 -2.24
N ALA A 106 -0.14 -9.51 -3.06
CA ALA A 106 0.64 -8.67 -3.97
C ALA A 106 -0.11 -8.21 -5.24
N GLY A 107 -1.43 -8.50 -5.36
CA GLY A 107 -2.25 -8.06 -6.48
C GLY A 107 -2.03 -8.79 -7.80
N THR A 108 -1.52 -10.03 -7.76
CA THR A 108 -1.29 -10.79 -8.99
C THR A 108 -2.58 -11.03 -9.76
N THR A 109 -3.68 -11.34 -9.05
CA THR A 109 -4.99 -11.57 -9.66
C THR A 109 -5.52 -10.31 -10.35
N ALA A 110 -5.47 -9.16 -9.68
CA ALA A 110 -5.94 -7.89 -10.25
C ALA A 110 -5.12 -7.49 -11.49
N ALA A 111 -3.79 -7.56 -11.40
CA ALA A 111 -2.90 -7.23 -12.52
C ALA A 111 -3.10 -8.18 -13.72
N SER A 112 -3.28 -9.49 -13.47
CA SER A 112 -3.57 -10.46 -14.53
C SER A 112 -4.95 -10.23 -15.15
N ALA A 113 -5.96 -9.92 -14.35
CA ALA A 113 -7.31 -9.62 -14.84
C ALA A 113 -7.33 -8.36 -15.71
N GLU A 114 -6.67 -7.29 -15.28
CA GLU A 114 -6.50 -6.06 -16.05
C GLU A 114 -5.85 -6.31 -17.40
N LYS A 115 -4.69 -6.99 -17.40
CA LYS A 115 -3.96 -7.36 -18.61
C LYS A 115 -4.78 -8.18 -19.60
N LEU A 116 -5.63 -9.07 -19.09
CA LEU A 116 -6.49 -9.94 -19.88
C LEU A 116 -7.83 -9.30 -20.27
N GLY A 117 -8.06 -8.03 -19.94
CA GLY A 117 -9.28 -7.30 -20.26
C GLY A 117 -10.50 -7.73 -19.45
N ARG A 118 -10.30 -8.23 -18.23
CA ARG A 118 -11.37 -8.52 -17.26
C ARG A 118 -11.52 -7.34 -16.31
N ARG A 119 -12.76 -7.16 -15.81
CA ARG A 119 -12.99 -6.27 -14.67
C ARG A 119 -12.53 -7.00 -13.40
N TRP A 120 -12.12 -6.28 -12.40
CA TRP A 120 -11.65 -6.91 -11.18
C TRP A 120 -12.07 -6.15 -9.91
N ILE A 121 -12.24 -6.90 -8.85
CA ILE A 121 -12.36 -6.41 -7.47
C ILE A 121 -11.38 -7.23 -6.63
N THR A 122 -10.53 -6.55 -5.88
CA THR A 122 -9.60 -7.22 -5.00
C THR A 122 -9.58 -6.55 -3.64
N THR A 123 -9.44 -7.33 -2.59
CA THR A 123 -9.34 -6.84 -1.22
C THR A 123 -8.20 -7.53 -0.49
N ASP A 124 -7.67 -6.88 0.53
CA ASP A 124 -6.76 -7.49 1.48
C ASP A 124 -6.90 -6.81 2.85
N LEU A 125 -6.73 -7.55 3.92
CA LEU A 125 -6.72 -7.01 5.27
C LEU A 125 -5.41 -6.27 5.57
N GLY A 126 -4.32 -6.69 4.96
CA GLY A 126 -2.98 -6.16 5.17
C GLY A 126 -2.74 -4.85 4.42
N LYS A 127 -2.62 -3.74 5.11
CA LYS A 127 -2.28 -2.45 4.48
C LYS A 127 -0.99 -2.51 3.63
N PRO A 128 0.08 -3.21 4.05
CA PRO A 128 1.26 -3.43 3.20
C PRO A 128 0.94 -4.16 1.89
N ALA A 129 0.07 -5.18 1.93
CA ALA A 129 -0.40 -5.88 0.73
C ALA A 129 -1.10 -4.92 -0.23
N CYS A 130 -2.04 -4.12 0.27
CA CYS A 130 -2.75 -3.12 -0.52
C CYS A 130 -1.81 -2.07 -1.13
N MET A 131 -0.76 -1.66 -0.41
CA MET A 131 0.24 -0.71 -0.95
C MET A 131 1.06 -1.34 -2.10
N ILE A 132 1.50 -2.59 -1.93
CA ILE A 132 2.21 -3.33 -2.99
C ILE A 132 1.31 -3.52 -4.20
N MET A 133 0.06 -3.94 -3.98
CA MET A 133 -0.93 -4.13 -5.02
C MET A 133 -1.19 -2.85 -5.82
N ARG A 134 -1.39 -1.72 -5.12
CA ARG A 134 -1.58 -0.42 -5.75
C ARG A 134 -0.37 -0.03 -6.59
N LYS A 135 0.85 -0.15 -6.05
CA LYS A 135 2.08 0.12 -6.80
C LYS A 135 2.17 -0.76 -8.05
N ARG A 136 1.90 -2.05 -7.92
CA ARG A 136 1.92 -2.99 -9.04
C ARG A 136 0.96 -2.60 -10.16
N LEU A 137 -0.28 -2.21 -9.82
CA LEU A 137 -1.26 -1.75 -10.80
C LEU A 137 -0.81 -0.48 -11.51
N ILE A 138 -0.20 0.45 -10.77
CA ILE A 138 0.40 1.67 -11.34
C ILE A 138 1.56 1.32 -12.27
N ASP A 139 2.50 0.47 -11.85
CA ASP A 139 3.65 0.05 -12.66
C ASP A 139 3.22 -0.67 -13.96
N HIS A 140 2.05 -1.30 -13.96
CA HIS A 140 1.45 -1.96 -15.12
C HIS A 140 0.46 -1.07 -15.90
N GLU A 141 0.45 0.23 -15.62
CA GLU A 141 -0.40 1.22 -16.32
C GLU A 141 -1.89 0.80 -16.35
N ALA A 142 -2.39 0.24 -15.22
CA ALA A 142 -3.78 -0.14 -15.10
C ALA A 142 -4.69 1.07 -15.32
N LYS A 143 -5.89 0.84 -15.87
CA LYS A 143 -6.92 1.86 -15.96
C LYS A 143 -7.20 2.47 -14.60
N PRO A 144 -7.72 3.70 -14.51
CA PRO A 144 -8.11 4.31 -13.25
C PRO A 144 -8.98 3.37 -12.42
N PHE A 145 -8.68 3.25 -11.13
CA PHE A 145 -9.37 2.35 -10.20
C PHE A 145 -9.62 3.00 -8.85
N LEU A 146 -10.72 2.62 -8.21
CA LEU A 146 -11.05 3.09 -6.87
C LEU A 146 -10.22 2.32 -5.82
N TYR A 147 -9.50 3.05 -4.99
CA TYR A 147 -8.86 2.52 -3.79
C TYR A 147 -9.63 2.98 -2.55
N GLN A 148 -10.21 2.05 -1.82
CA GLN A 148 -11.05 2.33 -0.67
C GLN A 148 -10.58 1.56 0.57
N ALA A 149 -10.44 2.26 1.69
CA ALA A 149 -10.25 1.64 2.99
C ALA A 149 -11.61 1.44 3.66
N ILE A 150 -11.88 0.20 4.11
CA ILE A 150 -13.11 -0.16 4.82
C ILE A 150 -12.74 -0.54 6.25
N GLY A 151 -13.30 0.19 7.23
CA GLY A 151 -13.07 -0.07 8.65
C GLY A 151 -11.74 0.46 9.16
N ASP A 152 -11.36 -0.02 10.33
CA ASP A 152 -10.25 0.50 11.13
C ASP A 152 -9.14 -0.55 11.28
N TYR A 153 -8.42 -0.77 10.18
CA TYR A 153 -7.35 -1.77 10.12
C TYR A 153 -6.36 -1.67 11.29
N GLN A 154 -5.94 -0.46 11.64
CA GLN A 154 -4.96 -0.24 12.70
C GLN A 154 -5.49 -0.68 14.06
N VAL A 155 -6.76 -0.46 14.33
CA VAL A 155 -7.41 -0.88 15.59
C VAL A 155 -7.56 -2.39 15.64
N GLU A 156 -8.04 -3.02 14.60
CA GLU A 156 -8.18 -4.48 14.55
C GLU A 156 -6.82 -5.18 14.58
N ALA A 157 -5.83 -4.67 13.87
CA ALA A 157 -4.46 -5.16 13.92
C ALA A 157 -3.84 -4.99 15.32
N ALA A 158 -4.13 -3.87 16.00
CA ALA A 158 -3.68 -3.62 17.36
C ALA A 158 -4.32 -4.58 18.36
N LYS A 159 -5.63 -4.81 18.28
CA LYS A 159 -6.34 -5.80 19.12
C LYS A 159 -5.78 -7.20 18.94
N ALA A 160 -5.53 -7.60 17.68
CA ALA A 160 -4.96 -8.91 17.36
C ALA A 160 -3.52 -9.08 17.87
N THR A 161 -2.74 -7.99 17.97
CA THR A 161 -1.33 -8.00 18.33
C THR A 161 -1.11 -7.83 19.84
N LEU A 162 -1.87 -6.94 20.47
CA LEU A 162 -1.69 -6.50 21.87
C LEU A 162 -2.68 -7.16 22.85
N GLY A 163 -3.60 -7.98 22.34
CA GLY A 163 -4.54 -8.74 23.16
C GLY A 163 -5.91 -8.06 23.36
N ARG A 164 -6.83 -8.78 24.04
CA ARG A 164 -8.23 -8.34 24.22
C ARG A 164 -8.38 -7.12 25.14
N ASP A 165 -7.44 -6.90 26.06
CA ASP A 165 -7.45 -5.77 27.01
C ASP A 165 -6.83 -4.50 26.44
N PHE A 166 -6.51 -4.51 25.12
CA PHE A 166 -5.93 -3.38 24.43
C PHE A 166 -6.79 -2.13 24.50
N ARG A 167 -6.16 -1.03 24.86
CA ARG A 167 -6.73 0.32 24.79
C ARG A 167 -6.00 1.16 23.77
N ILE A 168 -6.73 2.05 23.09
CA ILE A 168 -6.14 2.96 22.08
C ILE A 168 -5.00 3.81 22.67
N GLY A 169 -5.12 4.21 23.94
CA GLY A 169 -4.06 4.93 24.65
C GLY A 169 -2.75 4.13 24.78
N ASP A 170 -2.81 2.80 24.80
CA ASP A 170 -1.61 1.96 24.84
C ASP A 170 -0.87 1.98 23.51
N LEU A 171 -1.61 2.01 22.39
CA LEU A 171 -1.01 2.16 21.07
C LEU A 171 -0.36 3.54 20.90
N SER A 172 -1.02 4.60 21.35
CA SER A 172 -0.43 5.95 21.34
C SER A 172 0.85 6.02 22.16
N HIS A 173 0.89 5.34 23.30
CA HIS A 173 2.09 5.25 24.14
C HIS A 173 3.24 4.51 23.43
N ILE A 174 2.94 3.42 22.72
CA ILE A 174 3.92 2.69 21.88
C ILE A 174 4.45 3.60 20.78
N VAL A 175 3.58 4.30 20.05
CA VAL A 175 3.96 5.23 18.99
C VAL A 175 4.87 6.33 19.51
N LEU A 176 4.52 6.96 20.63
CA LEU A 176 5.35 7.97 21.30
C LEU A 176 6.73 7.42 21.64
N SER A 177 6.79 6.24 22.24
CA SER A 177 8.05 5.57 22.61
C SER A 177 8.93 5.26 21.38
N LEU A 178 8.32 4.81 20.28
CA LEU A 178 9.03 4.52 19.01
C LEU A 178 9.52 5.80 18.31
N TYR A 179 8.81 6.90 18.47
CA TYR A 179 9.23 8.21 18.00
C TYR A 179 10.35 8.82 18.86
N GLY A 180 10.56 8.28 20.05
CA GLY A 180 11.54 8.79 21.02
C GLY A 180 10.99 9.86 21.97
N ALA A 181 9.67 10.01 22.04
CA ALA A 181 9.02 10.94 22.96
C ALA A 181 8.74 10.26 24.31
N LEU A 182 9.06 10.96 25.40
CA LEU A 182 8.69 10.55 26.74
C LEU A 182 7.23 10.92 27.02
N PRO A 183 6.37 9.98 27.39
CA PRO A 183 4.97 10.27 27.67
C PRO A 183 4.82 11.29 28.82
N LEU A 184 3.85 12.18 28.66
CA LEU A 184 3.50 13.10 29.74
C LEU A 184 2.77 12.39 30.88
N PRO A 185 2.83 12.90 32.14
CA PRO A 185 2.12 12.37 33.29
C PRO A 185 0.61 12.25 33.05
N ALA A 186 -0.04 11.27 33.68
CA ALA A 186 -1.43 10.95 33.45
C ALA A 186 -2.43 12.05 33.85
N ASP A 187 -2.07 12.88 34.81
CA ASP A 187 -2.84 14.03 35.26
C ASP A 187 -3.03 15.11 34.20
N VAL A 188 -2.00 15.35 33.38
CA VAL A 188 -2.03 16.31 32.29
C VAL A 188 -2.31 15.64 30.90
N ASN A 189 -2.28 14.33 30.83
CA ASN A 189 -2.46 13.52 29.63
C ASN A 189 -3.41 12.33 29.85
N PRO A 190 -4.69 12.57 30.15
CA PRO A 190 -5.66 11.50 30.44
C PRO A 190 -5.89 10.56 29.24
N GLN A 191 -5.66 11.03 28.00
CA GLN A 191 -5.79 10.23 26.77
C GLN A 191 -4.52 9.41 26.44
N ARG A 192 -3.43 9.58 27.21
CA ARG A 192 -2.13 8.90 26.99
C ARG A 192 -1.53 9.08 25.61
N ASN A 193 -1.87 10.16 24.91
CA ASN A 193 -1.46 10.42 23.54
C ASN A 193 -0.49 11.60 23.40
N LEU A 194 -0.05 12.18 24.50
CA LEU A 194 0.92 13.27 24.53
C LEU A 194 2.26 12.81 25.10
N GLY A 195 3.32 13.26 24.49
CA GLY A 195 4.69 13.05 24.94
C GLY A 195 5.55 14.30 24.73
N GLN A 196 6.76 14.26 25.21
CA GLN A 196 7.73 15.34 25.10
C GLN A 196 9.08 14.87 24.59
N ILE A 197 9.75 15.73 23.83
CA ILE A 197 11.16 15.60 23.52
C ILE A 197 11.86 16.86 23.98
N SER A 198 12.94 16.70 24.72
CA SER A 198 13.79 17.79 25.19
C SER A 198 15.17 17.69 24.56
N GLY A 199 15.84 18.82 24.36
CA GLY A 199 17.21 18.85 23.87
C GLY A 199 17.39 18.99 22.36
N LEU A 200 16.31 19.02 21.58
CA LEU A 200 16.39 19.35 20.17
C LEU A 200 16.70 20.85 19.98
N GLU A 201 17.50 21.16 18.98
CA GLU A 201 17.72 22.54 18.57
C GLU A 201 16.55 23.00 17.69
N PHE A 202 15.91 24.12 18.04
CA PHE A 202 14.87 24.74 17.24
C PHE A 202 15.04 26.27 17.26
N GLY A 203 15.10 26.85 16.06
CA GLY A 203 15.26 28.31 15.92
C GLY A 203 16.55 28.86 16.56
N GLY A 204 17.64 28.06 16.60
CA GLY A 204 18.93 28.45 17.19
C GLY A 204 18.96 28.35 18.71
N ARG A 205 17.91 27.84 19.37
CA ARG A 205 17.88 27.61 20.84
C ARG A 205 18.20 26.17 21.15
N LYS A 206 19.26 25.90 21.87
CA LYS A 206 19.58 24.59 22.45
C LYS A 206 18.66 24.34 23.63
N GLY A 207 18.15 23.09 23.74
CA GLY A 207 17.25 22.68 24.81
C GLY A 207 15.79 23.03 24.60
N SER A 208 15.36 23.19 23.32
CA SER A 208 13.96 23.41 22.99
C SER A 208 13.07 22.26 23.46
N LYS A 209 11.86 22.60 23.88
CA LYS A 209 10.83 21.65 24.32
C LYS A 209 9.84 21.38 23.17
N THR A 210 9.77 20.15 22.72
CA THR A 210 8.82 19.74 21.68
C THR A 210 7.72 18.88 22.29
N LEU A 211 6.46 19.31 22.11
CA LEU A 211 5.28 18.51 22.41
C LEU A 211 5.04 17.53 21.25
N VAL A 212 4.76 16.27 21.55
CA VAL A 212 4.43 15.25 20.54
C VAL A 212 3.03 14.73 20.82
N LEU A 213 2.15 14.79 19.83
CA LEU A 213 0.80 14.25 19.88
C LEU A 213 0.73 13.04 18.93
N ALA A 214 0.46 11.85 19.48
CA ALA A 214 0.11 10.67 18.68
C ALA A 214 -1.41 10.64 18.52
N ASP A 215 -1.90 10.86 17.28
CA ASP A 215 -3.34 10.88 17.02
C ASP A 215 -3.94 9.47 17.03
N SER A 216 -5.26 9.40 17.18
CA SER A 216 -5.97 8.14 17.23
C SER A 216 -6.05 7.48 15.85
N PRO A 217 -5.84 6.15 15.73
CA PRO A 217 -6.06 5.44 14.49
C PRO A 217 -7.54 5.42 14.05
N ASN A 218 -8.46 5.71 14.96
CA ASN A 218 -9.92 5.63 14.72
C ASN A 218 -10.50 6.87 14.03
N LYS A 219 -9.69 7.84 13.71
CA LYS A 219 -10.16 9.07 13.06
C LYS A 219 -9.14 9.60 12.06
N LEU A 220 -9.60 10.48 11.21
CA LEU A 220 -8.73 11.24 10.32
C LEU A 220 -8.08 12.40 11.09
N THR A 221 -6.77 12.53 10.97
CA THR A 221 -6.04 13.71 11.43
C THR A 221 -6.37 14.88 10.49
N GLY A 222 -7.05 15.88 10.99
CA GLY A 222 -7.52 17.04 10.24
C GLY A 222 -7.44 18.32 11.06
N LEU A 223 -8.08 19.38 10.57
CA LEU A 223 -8.02 20.73 11.14
C LEU A 223 -8.31 20.80 12.64
N ALA A 224 -9.29 20.03 13.12
CA ALA A 224 -9.64 19.99 14.53
C ALA A 224 -8.49 19.45 15.39
N THR A 225 -7.81 18.37 14.94
CA THR A 225 -6.63 17.81 15.61
C THR A 225 -5.48 18.81 15.60
N LEU A 226 -5.22 19.45 14.47
CA LEU A 226 -4.13 20.42 14.34
C LEU A 226 -4.35 21.64 15.25
N LYS A 227 -5.55 22.23 15.27
CA LYS A 227 -5.90 23.34 16.16
C LYS A 227 -5.77 22.95 17.64
N LYS A 228 -6.21 21.73 17.99
CA LYS A 228 -6.03 21.20 19.35
C LYS A 228 -4.55 21.06 19.72
N ALA A 229 -3.74 20.52 18.83
CA ALA A 229 -2.29 20.36 19.05
C ALA A 229 -1.59 21.73 19.24
N ILE A 230 -1.95 22.72 18.43
CA ILE A 230 -1.45 24.11 18.55
C ILE A 230 -1.85 24.71 19.90
N ALA A 231 -3.13 24.59 20.30
CA ALA A 231 -3.60 25.11 21.58
C ALA A 231 -2.91 24.42 22.77
N GLN A 232 -2.66 23.10 22.68
CA GLN A 232 -1.90 22.36 23.70
C GLN A 232 -0.43 22.81 23.74
N ARG A 233 0.20 23.03 22.59
CA ARG A 233 1.56 23.60 22.53
C ARG A 233 1.65 24.93 23.24
N ASP A 234 0.69 25.80 23.02
CA ASP A 234 0.76 27.17 23.53
C ASP A 234 0.37 27.29 25.01
N ASN A 235 -0.51 26.38 25.52
CA ASN A 235 -1.09 26.54 26.86
C ASN A 235 -0.70 25.42 27.86
N LEU A 236 -0.31 24.23 27.40
CA LEU A 236 -0.06 23.11 28.31
C LEU A 236 1.30 23.26 28.99
N MET A 237 1.34 23.14 30.31
CA MET A 237 2.56 23.16 31.16
C MET A 237 3.48 24.38 30.89
N GLY A 238 2.89 25.55 30.64
CA GLY A 238 3.64 26.79 30.41
C GLY A 238 4.14 27.00 28.97
N GLY A 239 3.67 26.16 28.06
CA GLY A 239 3.97 26.29 26.62
C GLY A 239 5.17 25.48 26.14
N TRP A 240 5.21 25.26 24.83
CA TRP A 240 6.22 24.47 24.12
C TRP A 240 6.72 25.25 22.89
N ASP A 241 7.97 25.01 22.50
CA ASP A 241 8.56 25.68 21.33
C ASP A 241 8.00 25.16 20.01
N LYS A 242 7.70 23.84 19.94
CA LYS A 242 7.21 23.14 18.75
C LYS A 242 6.19 22.08 19.13
N VAL A 243 5.28 21.74 18.22
CA VAL A 243 4.44 20.55 18.31
C VAL A 243 4.58 19.67 17.07
N VAL A 244 4.70 18.37 17.32
CA VAL A 244 4.70 17.34 16.29
C VAL A 244 3.43 16.52 16.43
N VAL A 245 2.69 16.38 15.32
CA VAL A 245 1.49 15.55 15.25
C VAL A 245 1.82 14.30 14.43
N LEU A 246 1.70 13.14 15.06
CA LEU A 246 1.87 11.83 14.43
C LEU A 246 0.50 11.29 14.06
N GLY A 247 0.22 11.16 12.77
CA GLY A 247 -1.09 10.73 12.25
C GLY A 247 -1.03 9.37 11.56
N TRP A 248 -2.13 8.60 11.64
CA TRP A 248 -2.32 7.33 10.95
C TRP A 248 -2.96 7.52 9.58
N ASN A 249 -4.05 8.29 9.57
CA ASN A 249 -4.83 8.61 8.39
C ASN A 249 -5.14 10.12 8.41
N PHE A 250 -5.25 10.72 7.26
CA PHE A 250 -5.37 12.17 7.13
C PHE A 250 -6.64 12.55 6.37
N ASP A 251 -7.19 13.69 6.75
CA ASP A 251 -8.24 14.35 5.97
C ASP A 251 -7.71 14.64 4.56
N PRO A 252 -8.46 14.38 3.49
CA PRO A 252 -8.04 14.72 2.12
C PRO A 252 -7.63 16.17 1.92
N ALA A 253 -8.23 17.11 2.67
CA ALA A 253 -7.91 18.55 2.63
C ALA A 253 -6.76 18.94 3.59
N ILE A 254 -6.04 17.98 4.21
CA ILE A 254 -5.02 18.26 5.25
C ILE A 254 -3.96 19.24 4.77
N GLY A 255 -3.57 19.16 3.50
CA GLY A 255 -2.57 20.03 2.92
C GLY A 255 -2.99 21.51 2.93
N GLU A 256 -4.22 21.79 2.51
CA GLU A 256 -4.80 23.13 2.53
C GLU A 256 -4.99 23.64 3.97
N GLN A 257 -5.39 22.75 4.86
CA GLN A 257 -5.56 23.03 6.28
C GLN A 257 -4.24 23.44 6.94
N ILE A 258 -3.14 22.72 6.67
CA ILE A 258 -1.80 23.05 7.18
C ILE A 258 -1.32 24.38 6.59
N ALA A 259 -1.48 24.56 5.28
CA ALA A 259 -1.11 25.81 4.61
C ALA A 259 -1.89 27.01 5.17
N GLY A 260 -3.19 26.84 5.42
CA GLY A 260 -4.05 27.88 6.01
C GLY A 260 -3.71 28.25 7.46
N LEU A 261 -3.18 27.31 8.24
CA LEU A 261 -2.71 27.58 9.60
C LEU A 261 -1.40 28.39 9.61
N ASN A 262 -0.55 28.23 8.59
CA ASN A 262 0.72 28.94 8.42
C ASN A 262 1.60 28.97 9.69
N ASP A 263 1.63 27.87 10.43
CA ASP A 263 2.33 27.76 11.71
C ASP A 263 3.64 26.98 11.56
N LYS A 264 4.77 27.68 11.55
CA LYS A 264 6.11 27.07 11.43
C LYS A 264 6.55 26.21 12.61
N ARG A 265 5.82 26.29 13.74
CA ARG A 265 6.05 25.48 14.95
C ARG A 265 5.19 24.20 14.97
N LEU A 266 4.41 23.96 13.93
CA LEU A 266 3.63 22.74 13.72
C LEU A 266 4.34 21.85 12.71
N GLU A 267 4.61 20.60 13.11
CA GLU A 267 5.08 19.55 12.21
C GLU A 267 4.08 18.40 12.18
N VAL A 268 3.83 17.84 11.00
CA VAL A 268 2.90 16.72 10.83
C VAL A 268 3.63 15.59 10.14
N LEU A 269 3.66 14.42 10.80
CA LEU A 269 4.33 13.23 10.31
C LEU A 269 3.37 12.04 10.23
N VAL A 270 3.66 11.15 9.29
CA VAL A 270 2.89 9.93 9.04
C VAL A 270 3.47 8.78 9.86
N ILE A 271 2.64 8.11 10.62
CA ILE A 271 2.98 6.85 11.28
C ILE A 271 3.09 5.77 10.20
N PRO A 272 4.18 4.98 10.16
CA PRO A 272 4.35 3.96 9.14
C PRO A 272 3.14 3.03 9.04
N PRO A 273 2.58 2.83 7.84
CA PRO A 273 1.38 2.01 7.66
C PRO A 273 1.58 0.54 8.03
N ASP A 274 2.81 0.05 7.99
CA ASP A 274 3.19 -1.32 8.33
C ASP A 274 3.65 -1.48 9.80
N LEU A 275 3.50 -0.44 10.63
CA LEU A 275 3.96 -0.45 12.03
C LEU A 275 3.38 -1.65 12.80
N MET A 276 2.09 -1.92 12.63
CA MET A 276 1.42 -3.01 13.33
C MET A 276 1.97 -4.39 12.94
N ASP A 277 2.33 -4.57 11.67
CA ASP A 277 2.90 -5.82 11.17
C ASP A 277 4.36 -6.00 11.65
N ARG A 278 5.09 -4.90 11.81
CA ARG A 278 6.43 -4.93 12.42
C ARG A 278 6.36 -5.32 13.90
N LEU A 279 5.36 -4.83 14.63
CA LEU A 279 5.15 -5.15 16.06
C LEU A 279 4.83 -6.63 16.30
N LYS A 280 4.22 -7.33 15.32
CA LYS A 280 3.94 -8.79 15.39
C LYS A 280 5.20 -9.65 15.32
N LYS A 281 6.29 -9.16 14.75
CA LYS A 281 7.53 -9.93 14.58
C LYS A 281 8.24 -10.12 15.94
N LYS A 282 8.87 -11.30 16.13
CA LYS A 282 9.62 -11.62 17.36
C LYS A 282 10.66 -10.54 17.70
N GLY A 283 10.57 -9.98 18.88
CA GLY A 283 11.49 -8.95 19.39
C GLY A 283 10.82 -7.67 19.87
N GLY A 284 9.51 -7.51 19.57
CA GLY A 284 8.66 -6.46 20.12
C GLY A 284 9.15 -5.02 19.90
N ILE A 285 8.69 -4.14 20.79
CA ILE A 285 8.92 -2.69 20.73
C ILE A 285 10.42 -2.34 20.83
N ASP A 286 11.19 -3.06 21.65
CA ASP A 286 12.60 -2.71 21.88
C ASP A 286 13.48 -2.84 20.65
N LYS A 287 13.22 -3.82 19.79
CA LYS A 287 13.92 -3.94 18.50
C LYS A 287 13.53 -2.87 17.49
N LEU A 288 12.36 -2.30 17.62
CA LEU A 288 11.87 -1.30 16.69
C LEU A 288 12.32 0.12 17.07
N ARG A 289 12.79 0.32 18.29
CA ARG A 289 13.33 1.63 18.70
C ARG A 289 14.49 2.04 17.81
N GLY A 290 14.41 3.23 17.25
CA GLY A 290 15.40 3.78 16.32
C GLY A 290 15.36 3.19 14.89
N GLN A 291 14.54 2.14 14.64
CA GLN A 291 14.36 1.57 13.31
C GLN A 291 13.08 2.03 12.61
N VAL A 292 12.10 2.51 13.37
CA VAL A 292 10.85 3.05 12.82
C VAL A 292 11.12 4.46 12.33
N ARG A 293 10.78 4.71 11.06
CA ARG A 293 10.85 6.02 10.43
C ARG A 293 9.44 6.58 10.26
N PHE A 294 9.21 7.74 10.83
CA PHE A 294 8.01 8.53 10.61
C PHE A 294 8.21 9.37 9.37
N SER A 295 7.30 9.27 8.42
CA SER A 295 7.47 9.87 7.10
C SER A 295 6.93 11.30 7.05
N SER A 296 7.50 12.10 6.17
CA SER A 296 6.94 13.38 5.80
C SER A 296 5.55 13.24 5.19
N LEU A 297 4.65 14.15 5.49
CA LEU A 297 3.35 14.23 4.83
C LEU A 297 3.52 14.85 3.44
N GLN A 298 2.86 14.22 2.47
CA GLN A 298 2.88 14.65 1.07
C GLN A 298 1.45 14.92 0.62
N TYR A 299 1.23 15.96 -0.16
CA TYR A 299 -0.07 16.24 -0.76
C TYR A 299 0.06 16.95 -2.10
N LEU A 300 -0.92 16.69 -2.96
CA LEU A 300 -1.05 17.29 -4.27
C LEU A 300 -2.17 18.33 -4.23
N THR A 301 -1.93 19.51 -4.79
CA THR A 301 -2.96 20.51 -5.03
C THR A 301 -3.25 20.57 -6.52
N ILE A 302 -4.54 20.78 -6.85
CA ILE A 302 -5.01 20.94 -8.23
C ILE A 302 -5.66 22.32 -8.40
N HIS A 303 -5.70 22.80 -9.64
CA HIS A 303 -6.54 23.94 -9.99
C HIS A 303 -8.03 23.53 -9.93
N PRO A 304 -8.95 24.48 -9.79
CA PRO A 304 -10.37 24.18 -9.92
C PRO A 304 -10.66 23.42 -11.22
N ILE A 305 -11.41 22.34 -11.11
CA ILE A 305 -11.79 21.51 -12.27
C ILE A 305 -12.71 22.32 -13.16
N THR A 306 -12.37 22.45 -14.44
CA THR A 306 -13.24 23.11 -15.41
C THR A 306 -14.03 22.07 -16.20
N ARG A 307 -15.31 22.37 -16.41
CA ARG A 307 -16.25 21.55 -17.18
C ARG A 307 -16.68 22.27 -18.42
N LYS A 308 -16.68 21.60 -19.55
CA LYS A 308 -17.27 22.07 -20.81
C LYS A 308 -18.21 21.00 -21.33
N THR A 309 -19.44 21.36 -21.58
CA THR A 309 -20.47 20.49 -22.18
C THR A 309 -20.65 20.89 -23.64
N ASP A 310 -20.55 19.91 -24.53
CA ASP A 310 -20.80 20.08 -25.97
C ASP A 310 -21.72 18.95 -26.44
N GLY A 311 -23.02 19.27 -26.57
CA GLY A 311 -24.06 18.28 -26.83
C GLY A 311 -24.13 17.23 -25.71
N ASP A 312 -23.97 15.94 -26.07
CA ASP A 312 -23.99 14.82 -25.13
C ASP A 312 -22.61 14.50 -24.53
N THR A 313 -21.59 15.32 -24.85
CA THR A 313 -20.22 15.10 -24.36
C THR A 313 -19.85 16.12 -23.30
N GLU A 314 -19.34 15.64 -22.16
CA GLU A 314 -18.78 16.49 -21.11
C GLU A 314 -17.25 16.33 -21.08
N THR A 315 -16.54 17.46 -21.19
CA THR A 315 -15.07 17.49 -21.08
C THR A 315 -14.68 18.06 -19.73
N LEU A 316 -13.97 17.27 -18.92
CA LEU A 316 -13.39 17.69 -17.66
C LEU A 316 -11.90 18.00 -17.85
N THR A 317 -11.47 19.18 -17.43
CA THR A 317 -10.05 19.53 -17.42
C THR A 317 -9.55 19.58 -16.00
N VAL A 318 -8.61 18.70 -15.67
CA VAL A 318 -7.89 18.64 -14.38
C VAL A 318 -6.47 19.11 -14.63
N GLN A 319 -6.05 20.14 -13.90
CA GLN A 319 -4.69 20.65 -13.96
C GLN A 319 -4.02 20.55 -12.60
N LEU A 320 -2.87 19.92 -12.54
CA LEU A 320 -2.05 19.87 -11.32
C LEU A 320 -1.49 21.27 -11.04
N LYS A 321 -1.59 21.70 -9.78
CA LYS A 321 -1.12 23.02 -9.35
C LYS A 321 0.23 22.95 -8.67
N ASN A 322 0.33 22.11 -7.67
CA ASN A 322 1.55 21.98 -6.88
C ASN A 322 1.58 20.64 -6.14
N TYR A 323 2.78 20.11 -5.93
CA TYR A 323 3.05 19.00 -5.05
C TYR A 323 3.86 19.51 -3.86
N VAL A 324 3.38 19.22 -2.66
CA VAL A 324 4.03 19.69 -1.43
C VAL A 324 4.55 18.51 -0.64
N LEU A 325 5.82 18.57 -0.32
CA LEU A 325 6.52 17.65 0.56
C LEU A 325 6.87 18.39 1.84
N LEU A 326 6.16 18.05 2.93
CA LEU A 326 6.45 18.63 4.26
C LEU A 326 7.56 17.84 4.94
N SER A 327 8.43 18.52 5.68
CA SER A 327 9.51 17.89 6.45
C SER A 327 10.39 16.93 5.63
N PRO A 328 10.98 17.36 4.52
CA PRO A 328 11.84 16.52 3.67
C PRO A 328 13.02 15.93 4.44
N GLU A 329 13.41 16.54 5.55
CA GLU A 329 14.44 16.06 6.48
C GLU A 329 14.06 14.73 7.18
N ALA A 330 12.76 14.43 7.27
CA ALA A 330 12.28 13.15 7.82
C ALA A 330 12.47 11.98 6.86
N ILE A 331 12.79 12.25 5.59
CA ILE A 331 13.03 11.21 4.58
C ILE A 331 14.44 10.67 4.76
N ASN A 332 14.56 9.34 4.77
CA ASN A 332 15.85 8.66 4.93
C ASN A 332 16.65 8.66 3.62
N LEU A 333 17.24 9.79 3.30
CA LEU A 333 18.15 9.97 2.18
C LEU A 333 19.55 10.35 2.70
N ASP A 334 20.58 10.02 1.93
CA ASP A 334 21.90 10.61 2.12
C ASP A 334 21.88 12.12 1.82
N ASP A 335 22.90 12.84 2.26
CA ASP A 335 22.93 14.30 2.16
C ASP A 335 22.89 14.82 0.72
N ALA A 336 23.53 14.13 -0.22
CA ALA A 336 23.52 14.49 -1.63
C ALA A 336 22.11 14.36 -2.26
N ASN A 337 21.44 13.26 -1.99
CA ASN A 337 20.07 13.03 -2.47
C ASN A 337 19.06 13.94 -1.77
N ARG A 338 19.27 14.27 -0.50
CA ARG A 338 18.43 15.22 0.23
C ARG A 338 18.52 16.64 -0.37
N ILE A 339 19.73 17.11 -0.67
CA ILE A 339 19.94 18.41 -1.33
C ILE A 339 19.26 18.41 -2.71
N LYS A 340 19.43 17.35 -3.49
CA LYS A 340 18.81 17.20 -4.81
C LYS A 340 17.28 17.19 -4.73
N LEU A 341 16.72 16.44 -3.77
CA LEU A 341 15.27 16.43 -3.53
C LEU A 341 14.75 17.83 -3.21
N GLN A 342 15.45 18.56 -2.36
CA GLN A 342 15.05 19.91 -1.96
C GLN A 342 15.14 20.92 -3.12
N GLN A 343 16.13 20.78 -4.00
CA GLN A 343 16.22 21.56 -5.22
C GLN A 343 15.04 21.33 -6.16
N ILE A 344 14.68 20.05 -6.40
CA ILE A 344 13.54 19.67 -7.24
C ILE A 344 12.23 20.17 -6.60
N ALA A 345 12.04 19.96 -5.30
CA ALA A 345 10.83 20.38 -4.58
C ALA A 345 10.62 21.91 -4.64
N ASN A 346 11.71 22.69 -4.70
CA ASN A 346 11.63 24.15 -4.79
C ASN A 346 11.47 24.66 -6.22
N ALA A 347 12.06 24.00 -7.23
CA ALA A 347 12.05 24.46 -8.61
C ALA A 347 10.89 23.90 -9.43
N GLU A 348 10.71 22.58 -9.36
CA GLU A 348 9.72 21.84 -10.14
C GLU A 348 9.04 20.75 -9.29
N PRO A 349 8.24 21.11 -8.28
CA PRO A 349 7.69 20.14 -7.34
C PRO A 349 6.84 19.04 -8.01
N LEU A 350 6.22 19.32 -9.15
CA LEU A 350 5.46 18.31 -9.91
C LEU A 350 6.33 17.21 -10.52
N ALA A 351 7.63 17.45 -10.70
CA ALA A 351 8.58 16.44 -11.17
C ALA A 351 8.82 15.31 -10.14
N LEU A 352 8.34 15.47 -8.90
CA LEU A 352 8.36 14.44 -7.87
C LEU A 352 7.18 13.48 -7.94
N ILE A 353 6.24 13.71 -8.86
CA ILE A 353 5.07 12.84 -9.04
C ILE A 353 5.43 11.76 -10.05
N GLU A 354 5.43 10.51 -9.61
CA GLU A 354 5.68 9.35 -10.48
C GLU A 354 4.45 9.01 -11.33
N TYR A 355 3.26 9.17 -10.76
CA TYR A 355 2.01 8.77 -11.41
C TYR A 355 0.81 9.53 -10.84
N TRP A 356 -0.13 9.86 -11.73
CA TRP A 356 -1.46 10.32 -11.37
C TRP A 356 -2.49 9.88 -12.42
N ALA A 357 -3.74 9.71 -12.00
CA ALA A 357 -4.85 9.36 -12.88
C ALA A 357 -6.12 10.08 -12.46
N VAL A 358 -7.03 10.23 -13.41
CA VAL A 358 -8.40 10.72 -13.18
C VAL A 358 -9.34 9.55 -13.43
N ASP A 359 -10.26 9.34 -12.50
CA ASP A 359 -11.40 8.45 -12.68
C ASP A 359 -12.58 9.32 -13.14
N PRO A 360 -13.01 9.21 -14.42
CA PRO A 360 -14.04 10.06 -15.02
C PRO A 360 -15.46 9.76 -14.53
#